data_7ce9b8141c07641da07409c935aa9943
#
_entry.id   7ce9b8141c07641da07409c935aa9943
#
_cell.length_a   1.000
_cell.length_b   1.000
_cell.length_c   1.000
_cell.angle_alpha   90.00
_cell.angle_beta   90.00
_cell.angle_gamma   90.00
#
_symmetry.space_group_name_H-M   'P 1'
#
loop_
_entity.id
_entity.type
_entity.pdbx_description
1 polymer ?
#
loop_
_entity_poly.entity_id
_entity_poly.type
_entity_poly.pdbx_seq_one_letter_code
_entity_poly.pdbx_strand_id
1 'polypeptide(L)'
;MSDKTEGYFYLALAMILVGSTVIASKVIAAGLPPFTATALRFAIALPGFLLLMKLTGTRLPAIGRGDRLLLVLQAVAGSVGYTTLLISGLRMTSAADAGVIIGTLPVVSALVSIVVLKERPGVALLLAIGLATAGVVAVAVPGEGADGGRGTWLGNALVMGAVVCESLFILLNKRLRQPLQPLALSTVMTAIGLAASIVPALLFEAPWRHGLPSGALTAVLYYALVPTVAGLVLWYAGSARTSGTEASLFTALAPISAVAMAFLLLGEPVGFSQLVGIGCVVVAVLSLVLAGRRNSGAPRAAGRRQRRCDRNCNRSGGRKCGLAQRP
;
A
#
# COMPACT_ATOMS: atom_id res chain seq x y z
N MET A 1 -13.65 -19.25 -18.46
CA MET A 1 -13.88 -18.54 -17.17
C MET A 1 -14.60 -17.24 -17.51
N SER A 2 -15.50 -16.73 -16.64
CA SER A 2 -16.05 -15.39 -16.89
C SER A 2 -14.94 -14.35 -16.69
N ASP A 3 -15.03 -13.23 -17.40
CA ASP A 3 -14.05 -12.11 -17.31
C ASP A 3 -13.85 -11.63 -15.85
N LYS A 4 -14.92 -11.65 -15.05
CA LYS A 4 -14.86 -11.36 -13.60
C LYS A 4 -14.08 -12.40 -12.79
N THR A 5 -14.21 -13.69 -13.11
CA THR A 5 -13.51 -14.76 -12.40
C THR A 5 -11.99 -14.66 -12.62
N GLU A 6 -11.57 -14.29 -13.83
CA GLU A 6 -10.17 -13.99 -14.13
C GLU A 6 -9.69 -12.76 -13.35
N GLY A 7 -10.52 -11.72 -13.26
CA GLY A 7 -10.22 -10.54 -12.45
C GLY A 7 -9.98 -10.87 -10.97
N TYR A 8 -10.79 -11.72 -10.37
CA TYR A 8 -10.62 -12.18 -9.00
C TYR A 8 -9.34 -12.99 -8.81
N PHE A 9 -9.03 -13.86 -9.76
CA PHE A 9 -7.78 -14.63 -9.74
C PHE A 9 -6.54 -13.72 -9.77
N TYR A 10 -6.53 -12.72 -10.66
CA TYR A 10 -5.43 -11.76 -10.75
C TYR A 10 -5.28 -10.93 -9.48
N LEU A 11 -6.38 -10.46 -8.88
CA LEU A 11 -6.37 -9.71 -7.62
C LEU A 11 -5.87 -10.57 -6.45
N ALA A 12 -6.34 -11.81 -6.34
CA ALA A 12 -5.88 -12.72 -5.31
C ALA A 12 -4.37 -12.99 -5.43
N LEU A 13 -3.90 -13.30 -6.63
CA LEU A 13 -2.48 -13.55 -6.88
C LEU A 13 -1.64 -12.30 -6.59
N ALA A 14 -2.09 -11.11 -7.02
CA ALA A 14 -1.40 -9.85 -6.72
C ALA A 14 -1.26 -9.63 -5.22
N MET A 15 -2.31 -9.87 -4.42
CA MET A 15 -2.26 -9.70 -2.98
C MET A 15 -1.40 -10.75 -2.26
N ILE A 16 -1.39 -11.98 -2.76
CA ILE A 16 -0.46 -13.01 -2.28
C ILE A 16 0.99 -12.57 -2.53
N LEU A 17 1.28 -12.02 -3.71
CA LEU A 17 2.61 -11.48 -4.03
C LEU A 17 2.96 -10.28 -3.14
N VAL A 18 2.00 -9.41 -2.82
CA VAL A 18 2.21 -8.33 -1.84
C VAL A 18 2.58 -8.90 -0.47
N GLY A 19 1.86 -9.92 0.02
CA GLY A 19 2.21 -10.59 1.28
C GLY A 19 3.62 -11.20 1.26
N SER A 20 4.05 -11.78 0.15
CA SER A 20 5.38 -12.36 -0.02
C SER A 20 6.52 -11.34 0.08
N THR A 21 6.24 -10.03 -0.09
CA THR A 21 7.25 -8.97 0.07
C THR A 21 7.82 -8.91 1.47
N VAL A 22 7.02 -9.28 2.48
CA VAL A 22 7.45 -9.34 3.89
C VAL A 22 8.52 -10.40 4.06
N ILE A 23 8.29 -11.58 3.48
CA ILE A 23 9.23 -12.71 3.52
C ILE A 23 10.52 -12.37 2.78
N ALA A 24 10.41 -11.84 1.56
CA ALA A 24 11.55 -11.38 0.80
C ALA A 24 12.36 -10.31 1.58
N SER A 25 11.67 -9.34 2.20
CA SER A 25 12.32 -8.32 3.02
C SER A 25 13.00 -8.89 4.26
N LYS A 26 12.46 -9.95 4.88
CA LYS A 26 13.10 -10.64 6.01
C LYS A 26 14.40 -11.32 5.58
N VAL A 27 14.39 -12.03 4.46
CA VAL A 27 15.59 -12.66 3.89
C VAL A 27 16.63 -11.60 3.49
N ILE A 28 16.20 -10.51 2.88
CA ILE A 28 17.06 -9.36 2.52
C ILE A 28 17.69 -8.75 3.78
N ALA A 29 16.89 -8.55 4.83
CA ALA A 29 17.32 -7.94 6.09
C ALA A 29 18.43 -8.73 6.77
N ALA A 30 18.49 -10.05 6.59
CA ALA A 30 19.54 -10.90 7.14
C ALA A 30 20.90 -10.73 6.46
N GLY A 31 20.95 -10.21 5.21
CA GLY A 31 22.19 -10.18 4.42
C GLY A 31 22.57 -8.84 3.82
N LEU A 32 21.66 -7.89 3.68
CA LEU A 32 21.92 -6.62 3.02
C LEU A 32 21.50 -5.42 3.86
N PRO A 33 22.28 -4.32 3.83
CA PRO A 33 21.85 -3.06 4.43
C PRO A 33 20.61 -2.47 3.73
N PRO A 34 19.74 -1.73 4.45
CA PRO A 34 18.44 -1.32 3.95
C PRO A 34 18.46 -0.44 2.69
N PHE A 35 19.35 0.56 2.65
CA PHE A 35 19.45 1.45 1.47
C PHE A 35 20.07 0.74 0.28
N THR A 36 21.08 -0.10 0.50
CA THR A 36 21.69 -0.94 -0.56
C THR A 36 20.67 -1.89 -1.16
N ALA A 37 19.91 -2.58 -0.33
CA ALA A 37 18.84 -3.47 -0.79
C ALA A 37 17.75 -2.71 -1.58
N THR A 38 17.38 -1.52 -1.11
CA THR A 38 16.39 -0.66 -1.77
C THR A 38 16.90 -0.16 -3.12
N ALA A 39 18.15 0.27 -3.20
CA ALA A 39 18.78 0.71 -4.45
C ALA A 39 18.87 -0.43 -5.47
N LEU A 40 19.32 -1.61 -5.05
CA LEU A 40 19.39 -2.80 -5.91
C LEU A 40 17.99 -3.20 -6.43
N ARG A 41 16.99 -3.21 -5.56
CA ARG A 41 15.60 -3.50 -5.95
C ARG A 41 15.12 -2.56 -7.05
N PHE A 42 15.33 -1.26 -6.89
CA PHE A 42 14.90 -0.28 -7.88
C PHE A 42 15.74 -0.33 -9.16
N ALA A 43 17.04 -0.60 -9.05
CA ALA A 43 17.91 -0.78 -10.22
C ALA A 43 17.47 -1.97 -11.09
N ILE A 44 16.98 -3.04 -10.47
CA ILE A 44 16.47 -4.23 -11.18
C ILE A 44 15.03 -3.99 -11.69
N ALA A 45 14.16 -3.34 -10.92
CA ALA A 45 12.78 -3.12 -11.33
C ALA A 45 12.63 -2.07 -12.45
N LEU A 46 13.49 -1.05 -12.47
CA LEU A 46 13.40 0.06 -13.42
C LEU A 46 13.47 -0.40 -14.90
N PRO A 47 14.44 -1.25 -15.33
CA PRO A 47 14.43 -1.80 -16.67
C PRO A 47 13.16 -2.57 -17.01
N GLY A 48 12.60 -3.33 -16.05
CA GLY A 48 11.33 -4.04 -16.22
C GLY A 48 10.17 -3.10 -16.51
N PHE A 49 10.05 -2.01 -15.76
CA PHE A 49 9.02 -0.99 -15.99
C PHE A 49 9.22 -0.24 -17.31
N LEU A 50 10.46 0.10 -17.67
CA LEU A 50 10.76 0.74 -18.95
C LEU A 50 10.41 -0.19 -20.13
N LEU A 51 10.70 -1.48 -20.01
CA LEU A 51 10.31 -2.48 -21.02
C LEU A 51 8.79 -2.56 -21.13
N LEU A 52 8.06 -2.63 -20.02
CA LEU A 52 6.59 -2.64 -20.01
C LEU A 52 6.02 -1.37 -20.65
N MET A 53 6.58 -0.19 -20.33
CA MET A 53 6.16 1.08 -20.96
C MET A 53 6.36 1.03 -22.49
N LYS A 54 7.49 0.51 -22.94
CA LYS A 54 7.76 0.33 -24.39
C LYS A 54 6.76 -0.62 -25.04
N LEU A 55 6.48 -1.75 -24.40
CA LEU A 55 5.55 -2.77 -24.92
C LEU A 55 4.09 -2.29 -24.95
N THR A 56 3.67 -1.51 -23.95
CA THR A 56 2.31 -0.97 -23.86
C THR A 56 2.12 0.36 -24.57
N GLY A 57 3.17 0.97 -25.09
CA GLY A 57 3.13 2.31 -25.70
C GLY A 57 2.85 3.42 -24.70
N THR A 58 2.97 3.16 -23.38
CA THR A 58 2.73 4.15 -22.33
C THR A 58 3.81 5.23 -22.38
N ARG A 59 3.40 6.50 -22.44
CA ARG A 59 4.33 7.63 -22.45
C ARG A 59 4.37 8.31 -21.08
N LEU A 60 5.54 8.85 -20.71
CA LEU A 60 5.66 9.72 -19.55
C LEU A 60 4.99 11.05 -19.86
N PRO A 61 3.98 11.48 -19.12
CA PRO A 61 3.37 12.78 -19.32
C PRO A 61 4.32 13.91 -18.88
N ALA A 62 4.14 15.10 -19.42
CA ALA A 62 4.86 16.28 -18.97
C ALA A 62 4.44 16.63 -17.54
N ILE A 63 5.37 16.52 -16.60
CA ILE A 63 5.12 16.75 -15.17
C ILE A 63 5.30 18.24 -14.87
N GLY A 64 4.24 18.87 -14.38
CA GLY A 64 4.24 20.27 -13.94
C GLY A 64 5.18 20.51 -12.75
N ARG A 65 5.70 21.74 -12.59
CA ARG A 65 6.65 22.10 -11.50
C ARG A 65 6.10 21.78 -10.11
N GLY A 66 4.80 22.02 -9.85
CA GLY A 66 4.16 21.72 -8.56
C GLY A 66 4.08 20.23 -8.26
N ASP A 67 3.84 19.40 -9.27
CA ASP A 67 3.70 17.96 -9.09
C ASP A 67 5.07 17.27 -8.97
N ARG A 68 6.16 17.87 -9.45
CA ARG A 68 7.52 17.32 -9.28
C ARG A 68 7.91 17.17 -7.81
N LEU A 69 7.67 18.21 -7.01
CA LEU A 69 7.96 18.14 -5.57
C LEU A 69 7.11 17.08 -4.87
N LEU A 70 5.82 16.99 -5.22
CA LEU A 70 4.93 15.96 -4.68
C LEU A 70 5.41 14.55 -5.04
N LEU A 71 5.86 14.33 -6.28
CA LEU A 71 6.39 13.03 -6.71
C LEU A 71 7.71 12.67 -6.00
N VAL A 72 8.59 13.64 -5.78
CA VAL A 72 9.83 13.42 -5.00
C VAL A 72 9.49 13.07 -3.55
N LEU A 73 8.63 13.84 -2.89
CA LEU A 73 8.20 13.56 -1.52
C LEU A 73 7.50 12.20 -1.42
N GLN A 74 6.67 11.86 -2.41
CA GLN A 74 5.97 10.59 -2.50
C GLN A 74 6.97 9.43 -2.67
N ALA A 75 7.99 9.56 -3.52
CA ALA A 75 8.99 8.52 -3.74
C ALA A 75 9.90 8.36 -2.51
N VAL A 76 10.35 9.47 -1.91
CA VAL A 76 11.22 9.42 -0.72
C VAL A 76 10.47 8.83 0.48
N ALA A 77 9.26 9.30 0.77
CA ALA A 77 8.48 8.75 1.88
C ALA A 77 8.01 7.32 1.58
N GLY A 78 7.23 7.14 0.52
CA GLY A 78 6.53 5.89 0.26
C GLY A 78 7.43 4.79 -0.30
N SER A 79 8.30 5.09 -1.25
CA SER A 79 9.11 4.03 -1.85
C SER A 79 10.40 3.74 -1.08
N VAL A 80 11.18 4.77 -0.75
CA VAL A 80 12.45 4.60 -0.02
C VAL A 80 12.19 4.40 1.47
N GLY A 81 11.42 5.31 2.10
CA GLY A 81 11.11 5.25 3.53
C GLY A 81 10.39 3.96 3.91
N TYR A 82 9.34 3.57 3.18
CA TYR A 82 8.66 2.29 3.40
C TYR A 82 9.64 1.12 3.38
N THR A 83 10.43 0.98 2.30
CA THR A 83 11.29 -0.20 2.12
C THR A 83 12.41 -0.25 3.16
N THR A 84 13.07 0.89 3.42
CA THR A 84 14.18 0.93 4.37
C THR A 84 13.73 0.70 5.81
N LEU A 85 12.59 1.28 6.21
CA LEU A 85 12.02 1.06 7.54
C LEU A 85 11.53 -0.38 7.71
N LEU A 86 10.91 -0.96 6.68
CA LEU A 86 10.47 -2.35 6.70
C LEU A 86 11.65 -3.32 6.85
N ILE A 87 12.70 -3.16 6.03
CA ILE A 87 13.89 -4.01 6.10
C ILE A 87 14.59 -3.84 7.48
N SER A 88 14.70 -2.59 7.97
CA SER A 88 15.29 -2.32 9.28
C SER A 88 14.47 -2.92 10.43
N GLY A 89 13.14 -2.82 10.35
CA GLY A 89 12.23 -3.40 11.33
C GLY A 89 12.32 -4.93 11.36
N LEU A 90 12.36 -5.56 10.19
CA LEU A 90 12.44 -7.02 10.06
C LEU A 90 13.77 -7.64 10.53
N ARG A 91 14.79 -6.83 10.80
CA ARG A 91 15.99 -7.28 11.54
C ARG A 91 15.70 -7.55 13.00
N MET A 92 14.68 -6.93 13.56
CA MET A 92 14.39 -6.87 15.00
C MET A 92 13.05 -7.51 15.38
N THR A 93 12.20 -7.81 14.39
CA THR A 93 10.87 -8.42 14.61
C THR A 93 10.64 -9.62 13.69
N SER A 94 9.59 -10.40 13.96
CA SER A 94 9.20 -11.53 13.12
C SER A 94 8.51 -11.07 11.83
N ALA A 95 8.56 -11.90 10.79
CA ALA A 95 7.81 -11.64 9.56
C ALA A 95 6.30 -11.79 9.78
N ALA A 96 5.89 -12.67 10.72
CA ALA A 96 4.50 -12.81 11.10
C ALA A 96 3.93 -11.54 11.75
N ASP A 97 4.68 -10.94 12.71
CA ASP A 97 4.27 -9.70 13.38
C ASP A 97 4.23 -8.53 12.39
N ALA A 98 5.25 -8.42 11.53
CA ALA A 98 5.29 -7.41 10.49
C ALA A 98 4.10 -7.55 9.52
N GLY A 99 3.70 -8.77 9.17
CA GLY A 99 2.54 -9.05 8.32
C GLY A 99 1.24 -8.52 8.91
N VAL A 100 1.02 -8.70 10.22
CA VAL A 100 -0.14 -8.16 10.94
C VAL A 100 -0.11 -6.63 10.92
N ILE A 101 1.04 -6.02 11.24
CA ILE A 101 1.20 -4.55 11.28
C ILE A 101 0.94 -3.94 9.90
N ILE A 102 1.50 -4.51 8.83
CA ILE A 102 1.28 -4.05 7.45
C ILE A 102 -0.20 -4.15 7.06
N GLY A 103 -0.90 -5.17 7.54
CA GLY A 103 -2.34 -5.31 7.33
C GLY A 103 -3.18 -4.14 7.85
N THR A 104 -2.66 -3.31 8.76
CA THR A 104 -3.33 -2.10 9.25
C THR A 104 -3.30 -0.92 8.26
N LEU A 105 -2.59 -1.04 7.14
CA LEU A 105 -2.41 0.03 6.15
C LEU A 105 -3.70 0.77 5.76
N PRO A 106 -4.84 0.10 5.48
CA PRO A 106 -6.07 0.82 5.13
C PRO A 106 -6.58 1.71 6.27
N VAL A 107 -6.43 1.26 7.51
CA VAL A 107 -6.86 2.00 8.70
C VAL A 107 -5.93 3.18 8.96
N VAL A 108 -4.62 2.97 8.89
CA VAL A 108 -3.61 4.03 9.05
C VAL A 108 -3.74 5.07 7.93
N SER A 109 -3.99 4.64 6.68
CA SER A 109 -4.24 5.55 5.57
C SER A 109 -5.49 6.42 5.78
N ALA A 110 -6.54 5.85 6.36
CA ALA A 110 -7.74 6.60 6.72
C ALA A 110 -7.46 7.60 7.85
N LEU A 111 -6.71 7.21 8.89
CA LEU A 111 -6.26 8.10 9.97
C LEU A 111 -5.43 9.27 9.46
N VAL A 112 -4.43 8.99 8.63
CA VAL A 112 -3.57 10.03 8.02
C VAL A 112 -4.43 10.99 7.18
N SER A 113 -5.42 10.48 6.45
CA SER A 113 -6.37 11.30 5.68
C SER A 113 -7.19 12.22 6.59
N ILE A 114 -7.68 11.74 7.74
CA ILE A 114 -8.42 12.55 8.72
C ILE A 114 -7.55 13.69 9.25
N VAL A 115 -6.32 13.37 9.68
CA VAL A 115 -5.41 14.36 10.26
C VAL A 115 -5.01 15.43 9.25
N VAL A 116 -4.69 15.01 8.01
CA VAL A 116 -4.19 15.92 6.97
C VAL A 116 -5.32 16.67 6.26
N LEU A 117 -6.47 16.02 6.02
CA LEU A 117 -7.63 16.61 5.34
C LEU A 117 -8.65 17.20 6.32
N LYS A 118 -8.44 17.00 7.65
CA LYS A 118 -9.36 17.46 8.73
C LYS A 118 -10.80 16.95 8.54
N GLU A 119 -10.95 15.75 8.00
CA GLU A 119 -12.23 15.10 7.84
C GLU A 119 -12.74 14.56 9.18
N ARG A 120 -14.07 14.54 9.38
CA ARG A 120 -14.67 13.95 10.58
C ARG A 120 -14.81 12.44 10.40
N PRO A 121 -14.23 11.62 11.29
CA PRO A 121 -14.34 10.16 11.17
C PRO A 121 -15.76 9.68 11.44
N GLY A 122 -16.27 8.82 10.59
CA GLY A 122 -17.52 8.10 10.86
C GLY A 122 -17.31 6.97 11.88
N VAL A 123 -18.40 6.51 12.52
CA VAL A 123 -18.35 5.44 13.53
C VAL A 123 -17.67 4.16 13.03
N ALA A 124 -17.93 3.76 11.79
CA ALA A 124 -17.31 2.58 11.19
C ALA A 124 -15.77 2.69 11.14
N LEU A 125 -15.24 3.89 10.87
CA LEU A 125 -13.81 4.13 10.86
C LEU A 125 -13.22 4.10 12.27
N LEU A 126 -13.91 4.64 13.26
CA LEU A 126 -13.49 4.57 14.67
C LEU A 126 -13.43 3.11 15.17
N LEU A 127 -14.42 2.29 14.80
CA LEU A 127 -14.41 0.85 15.12
C LEU A 127 -13.26 0.12 14.43
N ALA A 128 -12.99 0.42 13.15
CA ALA A 128 -11.87 -0.16 12.43
C ALA A 128 -10.52 0.24 13.04
N ILE A 129 -10.36 1.49 13.48
CA ILE A 129 -9.17 1.96 14.19
C ILE A 129 -9.00 1.19 15.50
N GLY A 130 -10.06 1.05 16.30
CA GLY A 130 -10.02 0.29 17.55
C GLY A 130 -9.60 -1.17 17.33
N LEU A 131 -10.20 -1.85 16.36
CA LEU A 131 -9.86 -3.24 16.00
C LEU A 131 -8.42 -3.38 15.51
N ALA A 132 -7.98 -2.50 14.62
CA ALA A 132 -6.61 -2.56 14.10
C ALA A 132 -5.58 -2.28 15.21
N THR A 133 -5.87 -1.32 16.10
CA THR A 133 -5.04 -1.05 17.27
C THR A 133 -4.96 -2.25 18.19
N ALA A 134 -6.10 -2.90 18.48
CA ALA A 134 -6.14 -4.13 19.28
C ALA A 134 -5.29 -5.24 18.62
N GLY A 135 -5.37 -5.39 17.31
CA GLY A 135 -4.56 -6.36 16.55
C GLY A 135 -3.05 -6.11 16.67
N VAL A 136 -2.62 -4.84 16.55
CA VAL A 136 -1.21 -4.45 16.71
C VAL A 136 -0.74 -4.65 18.15
N VAL A 137 -1.56 -4.28 19.14
CA VAL A 137 -1.23 -4.48 20.55
C VAL A 137 -1.11 -5.96 20.88
N ALA A 138 -2.00 -6.82 20.36
CA ALA A 138 -1.92 -8.27 20.56
C ALA A 138 -0.59 -8.87 20.09
N VAL A 139 -0.01 -8.35 19.00
CA VAL A 139 1.28 -8.77 18.45
C VAL A 139 2.46 -8.10 19.18
N ALA A 140 2.27 -6.89 19.71
CA ALA A 140 3.32 -6.17 20.43
C ALA A 140 3.57 -6.70 21.85
N VAL A 141 2.60 -7.43 22.44
CA VAL A 141 2.78 -8.07 23.74
C VAL A 141 3.56 -9.37 23.56
N PRO A 142 4.75 -9.51 24.19
CA PRO A 142 5.55 -10.72 24.08
C PRO A 142 4.77 -11.91 24.63
N GLY A 143 4.64 -13.00 23.83
CA GLY A 143 4.11 -14.26 24.31
C GLY A 143 5.11 -14.93 25.28
N GLU A 144 4.61 -15.82 26.15
CA GLU A 144 5.46 -16.64 27.02
C GLU A 144 6.44 -17.45 26.14
N GLY A 145 7.75 -17.19 26.29
CA GLY A 145 8.81 -17.88 25.53
C GLY A 145 9.40 -17.14 24.34
N ALA A 146 8.89 -15.95 23.99
CA ALA A 146 9.60 -15.07 23.08
C ALA A 146 10.60 -14.21 23.86
N ASP A 147 11.85 -14.11 23.39
CA ASP A 147 12.81 -13.10 23.83
C ASP A 147 12.28 -11.69 23.48
N GLY A 148 11.18 -11.30 24.15
CA GLY A 148 10.45 -10.04 23.95
C GLY A 148 11.24 -8.84 24.46
N GLY A 149 12.49 -8.71 24.00
CA GLY A 149 13.38 -7.62 24.34
C GLY A 149 13.01 -6.32 23.63
N ARG A 150 13.68 -5.24 24.03
CA ARG A 150 13.61 -3.90 23.40
C ARG A 150 13.71 -3.96 21.87
N GLY A 151 14.39 -4.97 21.31
CA GLY A 151 14.55 -5.16 19.87
C GLY A 151 13.23 -5.36 19.13
N THR A 152 12.36 -6.24 19.62
CA THR A 152 11.06 -6.53 18.98
C THR A 152 10.14 -5.30 18.99
N TRP A 153 10.12 -4.53 20.07
CA TRP A 153 9.32 -3.30 20.16
C TRP A 153 9.79 -2.25 19.15
N LEU A 154 11.11 -2.04 19.04
CA LEU A 154 11.67 -1.13 18.06
C LEU A 154 11.43 -1.64 16.62
N GLY A 155 11.56 -2.94 16.39
CA GLY A 155 11.25 -3.57 15.11
C GLY A 155 9.80 -3.31 14.68
N ASN A 156 8.85 -3.53 15.57
CA ASN A 156 7.43 -3.28 15.33
C ASN A 156 7.13 -1.78 15.09
N ALA A 157 7.80 -0.88 15.82
CA ALA A 157 7.69 0.56 15.62
C ALA A 157 8.23 0.99 14.25
N LEU A 158 9.34 0.41 13.79
CA LEU A 158 9.88 0.68 12.44
C LEU A 158 8.95 0.17 11.35
N VAL A 159 8.36 -1.02 11.52
CA VAL A 159 7.35 -1.54 10.58
C VAL A 159 6.11 -0.64 10.55
N MET A 160 5.63 -0.15 11.71
CA MET A 160 4.54 0.83 11.75
C MET A 160 4.93 2.14 11.06
N GLY A 161 6.16 2.61 11.22
CA GLY A 161 6.72 3.75 10.47
C GLY A 161 6.67 3.51 8.96
N ALA A 162 6.98 2.31 8.49
CA ALA A 162 6.83 1.94 7.09
C ALA A 162 5.38 2.06 6.62
N VAL A 163 4.42 1.58 7.41
CA VAL A 163 2.98 1.70 7.11
C VAL A 163 2.53 3.18 7.03
N VAL A 164 3.03 4.04 7.90
CA VAL A 164 2.78 5.49 7.84
C VAL A 164 3.37 6.09 6.55
N CYS A 165 4.58 5.71 6.17
CA CYS A 165 5.22 6.14 4.93
C CYS A 165 4.40 5.75 3.69
N GLU A 166 3.88 4.51 3.64
CA GLU A 166 3.00 4.04 2.58
C GLU A 166 1.67 4.79 2.57
N SER A 167 1.12 5.09 3.74
CA SER A 167 -0.09 5.91 3.87
C SER A 167 0.11 7.33 3.33
N LEU A 168 1.27 7.93 3.56
CA LEU A 168 1.65 9.23 2.98
C LEU A 168 1.79 9.13 1.46
N PHE A 169 2.36 8.04 0.93
CA PHE A 169 2.43 7.78 -0.50
C PHE A 169 1.02 7.82 -1.14
N ILE A 170 0.07 7.10 -0.56
CA ILE A 170 -1.32 7.06 -1.03
C ILE A 170 -1.96 8.46 -0.99
N LEU A 171 -1.75 9.22 0.09
CA LEU A 171 -2.31 10.54 0.26
C LEU A 171 -1.71 11.56 -0.72
N LEU A 172 -0.39 11.57 -0.89
CA LEU A 172 0.30 12.46 -1.81
C LEU A 172 -0.11 12.17 -3.26
N ASN A 173 -0.31 10.89 -3.61
CA ASN A 173 -0.80 10.51 -4.93
C ASN A 173 -2.17 11.12 -5.25
N LYS A 174 -3.07 11.20 -4.26
CA LYS A 174 -4.39 11.83 -4.42
C LYS A 174 -4.32 13.35 -4.63
N ARG A 175 -3.20 14.00 -4.29
CA ARG A 175 -2.98 15.45 -4.44
C ARG A 175 -2.35 15.85 -5.76
N LEU A 176 -1.94 14.90 -6.58
CA LEU A 176 -1.45 15.20 -7.93
C LEU A 176 -2.55 15.88 -8.75
N ARG A 177 -2.20 16.99 -9.38
CA ARG A 177 -3.13 17.76 -10.24
C ARG A 177 -3.54 16.96 -11.48
N GLN A 178 -2.60 16.20 -12.01
CA GLN A 178 -2.84 15.29 -13.12
C GLN A 178 -2.52 13.87 -12.66
N PRO A 179 -3.53 12.98 -12.52
CA PRO A 179 -3.29 11.60 -12.16
C PRO A 179 -2.47 10.92 -13.25
N LEU A 180 -1.34 10.35 -12.85
CA LEU A 180 -0.47 9.58 -13.75
C LEU A 180 -1.08 8.20 -13.98
N GLN A 181 -0.89 7.67 -15.20
CA GLN A 181 -1.16 6.27 -15.43
C GLN A 181 -0.29 5.43 -14.47
N PRO A 182 -0.83 4.35 -13.91
CA PRO A 182 -0.14 3.58 -12.87
C PRO A 182 1.26 3.09 -13.26
N LEU A 183 1.42 2.61 -14.50
CA LEU A 183 2.72 2.16 -14.99
C LEU A 183 3.72 3.33 -15.09
N ALA A 184 3.29 4.50 -15.57
CA ALA A 184 4.11 5.70 -15.61
C ALA A 184 4.47 6.18 -14.20
N LEU A 185 3.52 6.16 -13.26
CA LEU A 185 3.76 6.49 -11.86
C LEU A 185 4.80 5.55 -11.25
N SER A 186 4.63 4.24 -11.39
CA SER A 186 5.58 3.25 -10.85
C SER A 186 6.97 3.42 -11.43
N THR A 187 7.10 3.72 -12.72
CA THR A 187 8.39 3.99 -13.37
C THR A 187 9.06 5.24 -12.76
N VAL A 188 8.30 6.33 -12.62
CA VAL A 188 8.80 7.57 -12.02
C VAL A 188 9.20 7.37 -10.57
N MET A 189 8.35 6.68 -9.77
CA MET A 189 8.65 6.38 -8.37
C MET A 189 9.90 5.52 -8.22
N THR A 190 10.06 4.51 -9.09
CA THR A 190 11.24 3.63 -9.10
C THR A 190 12.50 4.40 -9.48
N ALA A 191 12.43 5.29 -10.48
CA ALA A 191 13.58 6.10 -10.90
C ALA A 191 14.01 7.10 -9.81
N ILE A 192 13.06 7.83 -9.22
CA ILE A 192 13.35 8.77 -8.12
C ILE A 192 13.82 7.99 -6.88
N GLY A 193 13.16 6.87 -6.57
CA GLY A 193 13.53 6.00 -5.45
C GLY A 193 14.95 5.44 -5.59
N LEU A 194 15.36 5.04 -6.80
CA LEU A 194 16.73 4.62 -7.09
C LEU A 194 17.72 5.76 -6.81
N ALA A 195 17.47 6.95 -7.35
CA ALA A 195 18.34 8.12 -7.14
C ALA A 195 18.44 8.48 -5.65
N ALA A 196 17.32 8.45 -4.92
CA ALA A 196 17.26 8.79 -3.51
C ALA A 196 17.88 7.72 -2.59
N SER A 197 17.89 6.44 -2.99
CA SER A 197 18.46 5.35 -2.19
C SER A 197 19.96 5.11 -2.46
N ILE A 198 20.44 5.41 -3.67
CA ILE A 198 21.85 5.24 -4.03
C ILE A 198 22.76 6.12 -3.16
N VAL A 199 22.40 7.38 -2.94
CA VAL A 199 23.22 8.32 -2.18
C VAL A 199 23.47 7.83 -0.75
N PRO A 200 22.44 7.53 0.07
CA PRO A 200 22.69 7.01 1.42
C PRO A 200 23.32 5.61 1.41
N ALA A 201 23.05 4.76 0.42
CA ALA A 201 23.72 3.46 0.30
C ALA A 201 25.24 3.61 0.15
N LEU A 202 25.69 4.53 -0.70
CA LEU A 202 27.12 4.76 -0.93
C LEU A 202 27.81 5.48 0.23
N LEU A 203 27.10 6.44 0.88
CA LEU A 203 27.70 7.26 1.93
C LEU A 203 27.73 6.57 3.30
N PHE A 204 26.65 5.83 3.65
CA PHE A 204 26.49 5.30 5.00
C PHE A 204 26.66 3.78 5.09
N GLU A 205 26.40 3.04 4.02
CA GLU A 205 26.42 1.58 4.08
C GLU A 205 27.65 0.95 3.42
N ALA A 206 28.36 1.69 2.55
CA ALA A 206 29.58 1.25 1.86
C ALA A 206 29.44 -0.21 1.31
N PRO A 207 28.53 -0.46 0.34
CA PRO A 207 28.15 -1.81 -0.09
C PRO A 207 29.32 -2.66 -0.57
N TRP A 208 30.42 -2.06 -0.99
CA TRP A 208 31.63 -2.76 -1.39
C TRP A 208 32.41 -3.39 -0.22
N ARG A 209 32.12 -3.02 1.03
CA ARG A 209 32.75 -3.60 2.24
C ARG A 209 32.05 -4.86 2.72
N HIS A 210 30.80 -5.04 2.35
CA HIS A 210 29.99 -6.15 2.77
C HIS A 210 29.87 -7.13 1.58
N GLY A 211 30.10 -8.42 1.82
CA GLY A 211 29.79 -9.42 0.81
C GLY A 211 28.32 -9.33 0.41
N LEU A 212 28.02 -9.70 -0.83
CA LEU A 212 26.64 -9.77 -1.33
C LEU A 212 26.16 -11.24 -1.23
N PRO A 213 25.50 -11.64 -0.13
CA PRO A 213 25.06 -13.02 0.04
C PRO A 213 24.08 -13.41 -1.06
N SER A 214 24.27 -14.58 -1.69
CA SER A 214 23.45 -15.04 -2.80
C SER A 214 21.97 -15.12 -2.44
N GLY A 215 21.65 -15.57 -1.22
CA GLY A 215 20.27 -15.63 -0.72
C GLY A 215 19.58 -14.26 -0.65
N ALA A 216 20.30 -13.22 -0.19
CA ALA A 216 19.76 -11.87 -0.15
C ALA A 216 19.62 -11.26 -1.55
N LEU A 217 20.58 -11.54 -2.47
CA LEU A 217 20.49 -11.10 -3.87
C LEU A 217 19.32 -11.75 -4.61
N THR A 218 19.12 -13.05 -4.44
CA THR A 218 17.97 -13.76 -5.03
C THR A 218 16.66 -13.22 -4.47
N ALA A 219 16.59 -12.90 -3.18
CA ALA A 219 15.42 -12.27 -2.58
C ALA A 219 15.16 -10.86 -3.12
N VAL A 220 16.20 -10.05 -3.35
CA VAL A 220 16.07 -8.74 -4.02
C VAL A 220 15.58 -8.89 -5.46
N LEU A 221 16.14 -9.83 -6.21
CA LEU A 221 15.73 -10.11 -7.58
C LEU A 221 14.25 -10.53 -7.64
N TYR A 222 13.86 -11.47 -6.76
CA TYR A 222 12.48 -11.89 -6.61
C TYR A 222 11.58 -10.69 -6.29
N TYR A 223 11.94 -9.89 -5.28
CA TYR A 223 11.14 -8.74 -4.86
C TYR A 223 10.97 -7.71 -5.98
N ALA A 224 12.03 -7.43 -6.74
CA ALA A 224 12.00 -6.48 -7.84
C ALA A 224 11.11 -6.94 -9.00
N LEU A 225 11.24 -8.19 -9.42
CA LEU A 225 10.57 -8.67 -10.64
C LEU A 225 9.18 -9.23 -10.36
N VAL A 226 9.01 -9.99 -9.28
CA VAL A 226 7.78 -10.74 -9.05
C VAL A 226 6.74 -9.86 -8.35
N PRO A 227 6.84 -9.47 -7.06
CA PRO A 227 5.80 -8.64 -6.45
C PRO A 227 5.77 -7.21 -6.99
N THR A 228 6.93 -6.59 -7.32
CA THR A 228 6.93 -5.19 -7.76
C THR A 228 6.46 -5.05 -9.21
N VAL A 229 7.06 -5.77 -10.17
CA VAL A 229 6.72 -5.60 -11.59
C VAL A 229 5.51 -6.46 -11.97
N ALA A 230 5.55 -7.77 -11.74
CA ALA A 230 4.45 -8.66 -12.11
C ALA A 230 3.21 -8.43 -11.23
N GLY A 231 3.39 -8.18 -9.92
CA GLY A 231 2.30 -7.85 -9.01
C GLY A 231 1.52 -6.60 -9.44
N LEU A 232 2.21 -5.57 -9.93
CA LEU A 232 1.57 -4.38 -10.50
C LEU A 232 0.70 -4.75 -11.71
N VAL A 233 1.24 -5.51 -12.65
CA VAL A 233 0.50 -5.94 -13.85
C VAL A 233 -0.75 -6.73 -13.47
N LEU A 234 -0.63 -7.69 -12.55
CA LEU A 234 -1.75 -8.50 -12.07
C LEU A 234 -2.80 -7.66 -11.36
N TRP A 235 -2.39 -6.72 -10.51
CA TRP A 235 -3.30 -5.79 -9.82
C TRP A 235 -4.13 -4.97 -10.80
N TYR A 236 -3.50 -4.40 -11.83
CA TYR A 236 -4.22 -3.61 -12.82
C TYR A 236 -5.07 -4.46 -13.75
N ALA A 237 -4.59 -5.64 -14.15
CA ALA A 237 -5.37 -6.58 -14.94
C ALA A 237 -6.65 -7.03 -14.19
N GLY A 238 -6.52 -7.28 -12.89
CA GLY A 238 -7.64 -7.64 -12.03
C GLY A 238 -8.59 -6.47 -11.78
N SER A 239 -8.05 -5.29 -11.44
CA SER A 239 -8.86 -4.09 -11.16
C SER A 239 -9.64 -3.59 -12.38
N ALA A 240 -9.13 -3.81 -13.59
CA ALA A 240 -9.84 -3.46 -14.82
C ALA A 240 -11.08 -4.33 -15.09
N ARG A 241 -11.15 -5.54 -14.51
CA ARG A 241 -12.22 -6.53 -14.68
C ARG A 241 -13.22 -6.57 -13.53
N THR A 242 -12.93 -5.82 -12.44
CA THR A 242 -13.72 -5.86 -11.19
C THR A 242 -14.11 -4.45 -10.76
N SER A 243 -15.07 -4.33 -9.86
CA SER A 243 -15.35 -3.04 -9.23
C SER A 243 -14.29 -2.68 -8.20
N GLY A 244 -14.05 -1.38 -7.97
CA GLY A 244 -13.11 -0.92 -6.94
C GLY A 244 -13.41 -1.45 -5.54
N THR A 245 -14.70 -1.70 -5.24
CA THR A 245 -15.10 -2.29 -3.96
C THR A 245 -14.78 -3.79 -3.90
N GLU A 246 -14.93 -4.51 -5.00
CA GLU A 246 -14.51 -5.91 -5.07
C GLU A 246 -12.98 -6.01 -4.94
N ALA A 247 -12.23 -5.19 -5.69
CA ALA A 247 -10.77 -5.15 -5.59
C ALA A 247 -10.28 -4.87 -4.16
N SER A 248 -10.93 -3.94 -3.44
CA SER A 248 -10.54 -3.62 -2.06
C SER A 248 -10.79 -4.75 -1.05
N LEU A 249 -11.69 -5.70 -1.32
CA LEU A 249 -11.86 -6.89 -0.48
C LEU A 249 -10.63 -7.80 -0.54
N PHE A 250 -10.00 -7.90 -1.70
CA PHE A 250 -8.80 -8.73 -1.87
C PHE A 250 -7.60 -8.21 -1.10
N THR A 251 -7.55 -6.93 -0.72
CA THR A 251 -6.42 -6.39 0.07
C THR A 251 -6.26 -7.08 1.43
N ALA A 252 -7.33 -7.67 1.98
CA ALA A 252 -7.26 -8.46 3.19
C ALA A 252 -6.45 -9.77 3.04
N LEU A 253 -6.22 -10.24 1.80
CA LEU A 253 -5.38 -11.42 1.57
C LEU A 253 -3.89 -11.14 1.80
N ALA A 254 -3.43 -9.91 1.68
CA ALA A 254 -2.01 -9.58 1.86
C ALA A 254 -1.49 -9.92 3.28
N PRO A 255 -2.11 -9.45 4.38
CA PRO A 255 -1.65 -9.83 5.71
C PRO A 255 -1.82 -11.33 6.00
N ILE A 256 -2.89 -11.96 5.48
CA ILE A 256 -3.11 -13.40 5.65
C ILE A 256 -1.98 -14.18 4.98
N SER A 257 -1.65 -13.84 3.73
CA SER A 257 -0.58 -14.52 3.00
C SER A 257 0.80 -14.25 3.59
N ALA A 258 1.06 -13.05 4.13
CA ALA A 258 2.31 -12.74 4.81
C ALA A 258 2.53 -13.66 6.03
N VAL A 259 1.54 -13.78 6.90
CA VAL A 259 1.64 -14.66 8.10
C VAL A 259 1.71 -16.13 7.69
N ALA A 260 0.89 -16.56 6.73
CA ALA A 260 0.94 -17.95 6.23
C ALA A 260 2.32 -18.28 5.65
N MET A 261 2.91 -17.39 4.86
CA MET A 261 4.24 -17.60 4.28
C MET A 261 5.35 -17.51 5.34
N ALA A 262 5.23 -16.68 6.37
CA ALA A 262 6.17 -16.63 7.48
C ALA A 262 6.24 -18.02 8.17
N PHE A 263 5.09 -18.63 8.41
CA PHE A 263 5.02 -19.98 8.96
C PHE A 263 5.58 -21.04 7.98
N LEU A 264 5.13 -21.04 6.73
CA LEU A 264 5.45 -22.09 5.76
C LEU A 264 6.88 -22.03 5.22
N LEU A 265 7.42 -20.83 4.99
CA LEU A 265 8.71 -20.63 4.30
C LEU A 265 9.84 -20.30 5.27
N LEU A 266 9.57 -19.59 6.35
CA LEU A 266 10.58 -19.21 7.34
C LEU A 266 10.55 -20.11 8.58
N GLY A 267 9.51 -20.94 8.75
CA GLY A 267 9.34 -21.78 9.95
C GLY A 267 9.07 -20.95 11.21
N GLU A 268 8.63 -19.69 11.06
CA GLU A 268 8.33 -18.85 12.22
C GLU A 268 7.09 -19.41 12.95
N PRO A 269 7.15 -19.59 14.28
CA PRO A 269 5.99 -20.05 15.04
C PRO A 269 4.90 -18.98 15.00
N VAL A 270 3.70 -19.36 14.54
CA VAL A 270 2.52 -18.51 14.62
C VAL A 270 1.76 -18.83 15.89
N GLY A 271 1.88 -17.96 16.87
CA GLY A 271 1.19 -18.09 18.15
C GLY A 271 -0.23 -17.53 18.12
N PHE A 272 -0.92 -17.67 19.25
CA PHE A 272 -2.28 -17.16 19.40
C PHE A 272 -2.38 -15.64 19.22
N SER A 273 -1.36 -14.88 19.61
CA SER A 273 -1.28 -13.43 19.44
C SER A 273 -1.32 -13.00 17.97
N GLN A 274 -0.58 -13.69 17.09
CA GLN A 274 -0.59 -13.42 15.65
C GLN A 274 -1.94 -13.78 15.01
N LEU A 275 -2.57 -14.87 15.42
CA LEU A 275 -3.90 -15.26 14.94
C LEU A 275 -4.98 -14.25 15.35
N VAL A 276 -4.95 -13.79 16.60
CA VAL A 276 -5.86 -12.74 17.07
C VAL A 276 -5.57 -11.42 16.33
N GLY A 277 -4.29 -11.06 16.21
CA GLY A 277 -3.87 -9.84 15.52
C GLY A 277 -4.36 -9.78 14.08
N ILE A 278 -4.12 -10.83 13.28
CA ILE A 278 -4.59 -10.91 11.89
C ILE A 278 -6.11 -10.92 11.81
N GLY A 279 -6.80 -11.62 12.71
CA GLY A 279 -8.26 -11.66 12.79
C GLY A 279 -8.83 -10.25 13.00
N CYS A 280 -8.31 -9.48 13.95
CA CYS A 280 -8.71 -8.11 14.22
C CYS A 280 -8.47 -7.20 13.00
N VAL A 281 -7.31 -7.31 12.36
CA VAL A 281 -6.97 -6.49 11.18
C VAL A 281 -7.87 -6.82 9.99
N VAL A 282 -8.13 -8.10 9.72
CA VAL A 282 -9.02 -8.52 8.64
C VAL A 282 -10.44 -8.01 8.87
N VAL A 283 -10.96 -8.13 10.09
CA VAL A 283 -12.29 -7.60 10.44
C VAL A 283 -12.32 -6.07 10.31
N ALA A 284 -11.26 -5.36 10.73
CA ALA A 284 -11.15 -3.92 10.56
C ALA A 284 -11.21 -3.50 9.08
N VAL A 285 -10.44 -4.15 8.22
CA VAL A 285 -10.43 -3.89 6.77
C VAL A 285 -11.78 -4.17 6.14
N LEU A 286 -12.38 -5.33 6.43
CA LEU A 286 -13.69 -5.70 5.90
C LEU A 286 -14.79 -4.73 6.37
N SER A 287 -14.75 -4.27 7.63
CA SER A 287 -15.71 -3.30 8.16
C SER A 287 -15.66 -1.96 7.41
N LEU A 288 -14.46 -1.47 7.06
CA LEU A 288 -14.28 -0.26 6.26
C LEU A 288 -14.85 -0.42 4.85
N VAL A 289 -14.58 -1.54 4.21
CA VAL A 289 -15.07 -1.83 2.86
C VAL A 289 -16.59 -1.90 2.82
N LEU A 290 -17.21 -2.58 3.80
CA LEU A 290 -18.66 -2.70 3.91
C LEU A 290 -19.34 -1.36 4.23
N ALA A 291 -18.73 -0.54 5.08
CA ALA A 291 -19.21 0.81 5.37
C ALA A 291 -19.17 1.71 4.13
N GLY A 292 -18.10 1.63 3.34
CA GLY A 292 -17.97 2.33 2.07
C GLY A 292 -19.07 1.97 1.07
N ARG A 293 -19.49 0.68 1.01
CA ARG A 293 -20.62 0.22 0.18
C ARG A 293 -21.95 0.87 0.57
N ARG A 294 -22.24 0.95 1.87
CA ARG A 294 -23.48 1.56 2.39
C ARG A 294 -23.58 3.04 2.02
N ASN A 295 -22.48 3.76 2.09
CA ASN A 295 -22.45 5.19 1.75
C ASN A 295 -22.53 5.47 0.24
N SER A 296 -22.04 4.57 -0.60
CA SER A 296 -22.12 4.67 -2.06
C SER A 296 -23.51 4.31 -2.61
N GLY A 297 -24.28 3.50 -1.88
CA GLY A 297 -25.63 3.08 -2.23
C GLY A 297 -26.72 4.09 -1.81
N ALA A 298 -26.43 5.09 -1.00
CA ALA A 298 -27.38 6.13 -0.66
C ALA A 298 -27.56 7.08 -1.85
N PRO A 299 -28.76 7.24 -2.42
CA PRO A 299 -28.98 8.14 -3.55
C PRO A 299 -28.60 9.56 -3.12
N ARG A 300 -27.60 10.16 -3.79
CA ARG A 300 -27.20 11.54 -3.56
C ARG A 300 -28.45 12.42 -3.61
N ALA A 301 -28.80 13.04 -2.49
CA ALA A 301 -29.94 13.95 -2.34
C ALA A 301 -29.91 15.15 -3.32
N ALA A 302 -28.79 15.37 -4.00
CA ALA A 302 -28.62 16.36 -5.07
C ALA A 302 -29.56 16.09 -6.28
N GLY A 303 -29.82 14.82 -6.65
CA GLY A 303 -30.74 14.49 -7.73
C GLY A 303 -32.21 14.78 -7.40
N ARG A 304 -32.60 14.82 -6.13
CA ARG A 304 -33.96 15.22 -5.71
C ARG A 304 -34.18 16.73 -5.78
N ARG A 305 -33.15 17.55 -5.54
CA ARG A 305 -33.27 19.02 -5.68
C ARG A 305 -33.38 19.41 -7.16
N GLN A 306 -32.57 18.79 -8.02
CA GLN A 306 -32.60 19.08 -9.47
C GLN A 306 -33.93 18.64 -10.10
N ARG A 307 -34.46 17.45 -9.78
CA ARG A 307 -35.78 17.01 -10.25
C ARG A 307 -36.97 17.82 -9.66
N ARG A 308 -36.74 18.49 -8.51
CA ARG A 308 -37.72 19.40 -7.91
C ARG A 308 -37.70 20.77 -8.58
N CYS A 309 -36.50 21.26 -8.97
CA CYS A 309 -36.35 22.47 -9.79
C CYS A 309 -36.94 22.29 -11.17
N ASP A 310 -36.67 21.16 -11.85
CA ASP A 310 -37.20 20.88 -13.19
C ASP A 310 -38.71 20.74 -13.18
N ARG A 311 -39.33 20.13 -12.17
CA ARG A 311 -40.80 20.04 -12.03
C ARG A 311 -41.44 21.38 -11.72
N ASN A 312 -40.79 22.28 -10.99
CA ASN A 312 -41.31 23.61 -10.71
C ASN A 312 -41.14 24.55 -11.92
N CYS A 313 -40.09 24.37 -12.71
CA CYS A 313 -39.87 25.12 -13.93
C CYS A 313 -40.92 24.78 -15.02
N ASN A 314 -41.31 23.51 -15.08
CA ASN A 314 -42.35 23.03 -16.05
C ASN A 314 -43.80 23.39 -15.62
N ARG A 315 -44.02 23.72 -14.33
CA ARG A 315 -45.33 24.21 -13.82
C ARG A 315 -45.55 25.71 -13.92
N SER A 316 -44.48 26.48 -14.04
CA SER A 316 -44.50 27.96 -14.03
C SER A 316 -44.26 28.60 -15.39
N GLY A 317 -44.57 27.90 -16.50
CA GLY A 317 -44.60 28.50 -17.86
C GLY A 317 -43.36 29.32 -18.19
N GLY A 318 -42.20 28.70 -18.31
CA GLY A 318 -41.11 29.10 -19.18
C GLY A 318 -40.42 30.48 -19.06
N ARG A 319 -40.67 31.32 -18.08
CA ARG A 319 -40.13 32.70 -18.11
C ARG A 319 -39.19 33.17 -17.02
N LYS A 320 -38.67 32.33 -16.14
CA LYS A 320 -37.71 32.74 -15.08
C LYS A 320 -36.63 31.69 -14.79
N CYS A 321 -35.90 31.19 -15.79
CA CYS A 321 -34.74 30.32 -15.58
C CYS A 321 -33.46 30.82 -16.25
N GLY A 322 -33.29 32.12 -16.39
CA GLY A 322 -32.17 32.71 -17.13
C GLY A 322 -31.11 33.46 -16.33
N LEU A 323 -31.03 33.32 -15.00
CA LEU A 323 -30.10 34.13 -14.17
C LEU A 323 -29.49 33.35 -13.01
N ALA A 324 -28.72 32.28 -13.28
CA ALA A 324 -27.79 31.69 -12.32
C ALA A 324 -26.73 30.81 -13.02
N GLN A 325 -26.04 31.39 -14.01
CA GLN A 325 -24.77 30.86 -14.51
C GLN A 325 -23.84 32.04 -14.72
N ARG A 326 -23.04 32.32 -13.74
CA ARG A 326 -21.73 32.98 -13.78
C ARG A 326 -21.02 32.85 -12.44
N PRO A 327 -19.66 32.87 -12.47
CA PRO A 327 -18.75 31.73 -12.71
C PRO A 327 -18.30 31.06 -11.40
#